data_e64075cb6928b455dd96a1e2ae2493a3
#
_entry.id   e64075cb6928b455dd96a1e2ae2493a3
#
_cell.length_a   1.000
_cell.length_b   1.000
_cell.length_c   1.000
_cell.angle_alpha   90.00
_cell.angle_beta   90.00
_cell.angle_gamma   90.00
#
_symmetry.space_group_name_H-M   'P 1'
#
loop_
_entity.id
_entity.type
_entity.pdbx_description
1 polymer ?
#
loop_
_entity_poly.entity_id
_entity_poly.type
_entity_poly.pdbx_seq_one_letter_code
_entity_poly.pdbx_strand_id
1 'polypeptide(L)'
;ELTGKAKFGIFGDGKEVPQLAMAKFFQPGDFRSGYYRDQTFMFAAGLATVDQYFAQLYADPDVKNDPFSAGRQMNAHFATKLVDENGNWLDLANRKNVSADMAPTASQMPRGLGLAFASKCFRQNAHLREMDHLSHNGNEVCFTTIGDASTSEGHFWEPMNAAAVLHVPLAVFVWDDGYGISVPKNFQTTKGSISEALRGLEKMEDTNGIQIYKLKAWDYAGLCQAFEEGIQRIRDTHVPVLFHVEEVTQPQGHSTSGSHERYKTPERLAWEKEWDCIKKMKEWMLANNLSNESELSDIEAQAKDHVRESRQRAWDKYINPIREQVANAGTLLKEMMVSDMDKYNRLQQMANELLQSKEPLRRDVLRSLSLAIELAPESPSIQ
;
A
#
# COMPACT_ATOMS: atom_id res chain seq x y z
N GLU A 1 8.05 -12.18 8.94
CA GLU A 1 9.12 -12.67 8.05
C GLU A 1 10.14 -13.52 8.81
N LEU A 2 10.72 -13.03 9.90
CA LEU A 2 11.69 -13.78 10.72
C LEU A 2 11.22 -15.18 11.14
N THR A 3 9.90 -15.39 11.26
CA THR A 3 9.28 -16.69 11.58
C THR A 3 8.99 -17.53 10.33
N GLY A 4 9.31 -17.08 9.12
CA GLY A 4 9.05 -17.77 7.87
C GLY A 4 7.60 -17.71 7.36
N LYS A 5 6.68 -17.09 8.11
CA LYS A 5 5.25 -16.99 7.75
C LYS A 5 4.99 -16.02 6.59
N ALA A 6 5.84 -15.02 6.42
CA ALA A 6 5.82 -14.12 5.27
C ALA A 6 7.19 -14.14 4.58
N LYS A 7 7.21 -14.06 3.25
CA LYS A 7 8.44 -14.18 2.47
C LYS A 7 9.11 -12.85 2.19
N PHE A 8 8.34 -11.77 2.19
CA PHE A 8 8.81 -10.42 1.87
C PHE A 8 7.94 -9.39 2.57
N GLY A 9 8.54 -8.28 2.99
CA GLY A 9 7.84 -7.14 3.61
C GLY A 9 8.41 -5.81 3.15
N ILE A 10 7.51 -4.90 2.82
CA ILE A 10 7.78 -3.49 2.55
C ILE A 10 6.86 -2.67 3.44
N PHE A 11 7.43 -1.70 4.15
CA PHE A 11 6.70 -0.90 5.12
C PHE A 11 6.83 0.59 4.82
N GLY A 12 5.80 1.35 5.20
CA GLY A 12 5.75 2.80 5.08
C GLY A 12 6.23 3.53 6.32
N ASP A 13 7.11 2.90 7.11
CA ASP A 13 7.71 3.49 8.30
C ASP A 13 8.45 4.80 7.98
N GLY A 14 8.35 5.78 8.87
CA GLY A 14 8.89 7.13 8.69
C GLY A 14 8.02 8.05 7.83
N LYS A 15 6.84 7.59 7.40
CA LYS A 15 5.88 8.34 6.56
C LYS A 15 4.52 8.49 7.23
N GLU A 16 4.40 8.11 8.49
CA GLU A 16 3.12 8.05 9.21
C GLU A 16 2.48 9.43 9.33
N VAL A 17 3.22 10.40 9.80
CA VAL A 17 2.70 11.76 10.06
C VAL A 17 2.28 12.47 8.76
N PRO A 18 3.08 12.52 7.68
CA PRO A 18 2.62 13.14 6.44
C PRO A 18 1.45 12.41 5.79
N GLN A 19 1.36 11.08 5.91
CA GLN A 19 0.22 10.33 5.40
C GLN A 19 -1.07 10.55 6.21
N LEU A 20 -0.96 10.72 7.53
CA LEU A 20 -2.08 11.16 8.38
C LEU A 20 -2.58 12.54 7.96
N ALA A 21 -1.68 13.50 7.76
CA ALA A 21 -2.04 14.83 7.29
C ALA A 21 -2.72 14.78 5.90
N MET A 22 -2.20 13.98 4.97
CA MET A 22 -2.78 13.77 3.64
C MET A 22 -4.20 13.18 3.71
N ALA A 23 -4.43 12.19 4.58
CA ALA A 23 -5.73 11.51 4.71
C ALA A 23 -6.86 12.43 5.19
N LYS A 24 -6.54 13.52 5.90
CA LYS A 24 -7.54 14.52 6.35
C LYS A 24 -8.25 15.22 5.20
N PHE A 25 -7.59 15.37 4.06
CA PHE A 25 -8.10 16.12 2.91
C PHE A 25 -8.63 15.22 1.78
N PHE A 26 -8.56 13.91 1.97
CA PHE A 26 -9.08 12.90 1.05
C PHE A 26 -10.58 12.71 1.30
N GLN A 27 -11.40 13.14 0.35
CA GLN A 27 -12.86 13.19 0.46
C GLN A 27 -13.53 12.07 -0.36
N PRO A 28 -14.83 11.78 -0.13
CA PRO A 28 -15.62 10.99 -1.06
C PRO A 28 -15.56 11.57 -2.49
N GLY A 29 -15.49 10.69 -3.48
CA GLY A 29 -15.26 11.03 -4.88
C GLY A 29 -13.78 11.02 -5.28
N ASP A 30 -12.87 11.39 -4.39
CA ASP A 30 -11.45 11.40 -4.68
C ASP A 30 -10.90 10.00 -4.99
N PHE A 31 -9.85 9.97 -5.81
CA PHE A 31 -9.10 8.77 -6.13
C PHE A 31 -7.69 8.84 -5.58
N ARG A 32 -7.22 7.73 -5.03
CA ARG A 32 -5.79 7.52 -4.82
C ARG A 32 -5.22 6.66 -5.95
N SER A 33 -4.11 7.11 -6.54
CA SER A 33 -3.23 6.33 -7.41
C SER A 33 -1.84 6.31 -6.77
N GLY A 34 -1.58 5.32 -5.94
CA GLY A 34 -0.41 5.31 -5.08
C GLY A 34 0.47 4.08 -5.24
N TYR A 35 1.30 3.82 -4.24
CA TYR A 35 2.26 2.72 -4.24
C TYR A 35 2.37 2.06 -2.85
N TYR A 36 3.19 1.05 -2.74
CA TYR A 36 3.29 0.12 -1.62
C TYR A 36 3.70 0.70 -0.25
N ARG A 37 3.99 1.99 -0.11
CA ARG A 37 4.30 2.60 1.20
C ARG A 37 3.16 3.40 1.81
N ASP A 38 1.96 3.34 1.25
CA ASP A 38 0.82 4.14 1.69
C ASP A 38 -0.04 3.46 2.77
N GLN A 39 0.54 2.55 3.59
CA GLN A 39 -0.22 1.81 4.60
C GLN A 39 -0.94 2.75 5.58
N THR A 40 -0.24 3.74 6.11
CA THR A 40 -0.81 4.68 7.09
C THR A 40 -1.95 5.49 6.48
N PHE A 41 -1.78 5.96 5.23
CA PHE A 41 -2.86 6.63 4.52
C PHE A 41 -4.10 5.74 4.40
N MET A 42 -3.93 4.48 4.00
CA MET A 42 -5.03 3.53 3.83
C MET A 42 -5.78 3.26 5.15
N PHE A 43 -5.04 3.12 6.26
CA PHE A 43 -5.64 2.96 7.59
C PHE A 43 -6.36 4.24 8.04
N ALA A 44 -5.73 5.40 7.91
CA ALA A 44 -6.27 6.70 8.32
C ALA A 44 -7.51 7.09 7.49
N ALA A 45 -7.53 6.75 6.20
CA ALA A 45 -8.68 6.99 5.33
C ALA A 45 -9.84 6.01 5.57
N GLY A 46 -9.66 4.97 6.42
CA GLY A 46 -10.65 3.93 6.69
C GLY A 46 -10.85 2.93 5.55
N LEU A 47 -9.85 2.80 4.67
CA LEU A 47 -9.89 1.97 3.47
C LEU A 47 -9.23 0.60 3.64
N ALA A 48 -8.49 0.41 4.70
CA ALA A 48 -7.85 -0.85 5.08
C ALA A 48 -7.85 -1.04 6.59
N THR A 49 -7.81 -2.28 7.04
CA THR A 49 -7.58 -2.65 8.43
C THR A 49 -6.23 -3.36 8.60
N VAL A 50 -5.71 -3.39 9.83
CA VAL A 50 -4.46 -4.09 10.13
C VAL A 50 -4.61 -5.60 9.89
N ASP A 51 -5.77 -6.19 10.14
CA ASP A 51 -6.08 -7.59 9.80
C ASP A 51 -5.96 -7.86 8.30
N GLN A 52 -6.53 -7.00 7.45
CA GLN A 52 -6.48 -7.12 5.98
C GLN A 52 -5.04 -6.96 5.45
N TYR A 53 -4.27 -6.08 6.06
CA TYR A 53 -2.85 -5.92 5.72
C TYR A 53 -2.05 -7.21 6.01
N PHE A 54 -2.28 -7.84 7.18
CA PHE A 54 -1.67 -9.12 7.49
C PHE A 54 -2.17 -10.26 6.61
N ALA A 55 -3.45 -10.28 6.25
CA ALA A 55 -4.00 -11.26 5.31
C ALA A 55 -3.28 -11.16 3.95
N GLN A 56 -3.08 -9.95 3.43
CA GLN A 56 -2.30 -9.72 2.21
C GLN A 56 -0.84 -10.17 2.37
N LEU A 57 -0.20 -9.90 3.52
CA LEU A 57 1.17 -10.32 3.82
C LEU A 57 1.32 -11.86 3.83
N TYR A 58 0.27 -12.59 4.23
CA TYR A 58 0.23 -14.04 4.19
C TYR A 58 -0.22 -14.60 2.82
N ALA A 59 -0.56 -13.75 1.87
CA ALA A 59 -1.13 -14.11 0.58
C ALA A 59 -2.44 -14.92 0.73
N ASP A 60 -3.34 -14.47 1.61
CA ASP A 60 -4.63 -15.10 1.83
C ASP A 60 -5.50 -15.00 0.56
N PRO A 61 -5.95 -16.13 -0.03
CA PRO A 61 -6.73 -16.10 -1.26
C PRO A 61 -8.22 -15.77 -1.05
N ASP A 62 -8.67 -15.65 0.19
CA ASP A 62 -10.06 -15.29 0.49
C ASP A 62 -10.25 -13.77 0.36
N VAL A 63 -11.10 -13.35 -0.58
CA VAL A 63 -11.45 -11.94 -0.81
C VAL A 63 -12.09 -11.25 0.40
N LYS A 64 -12.61 -12.00 1.36
CA LYS A 64 -13.15 -11.46 2.61
C LYS A 64 -12.04 -11.03 3.57
N ASN A 65 -10.89 -11.69 3.50
CA ASN A 65 -9.73 -11.43 4.33
C ASN A 65 -8.76 -10.45 3.65
N ASP A 66 -8.44 -10.68 2.36
CA ASP A 66 -7.68 -9.76 1.50
C ASP A 66 -8.58 -9.22 0.36
N PRO A 67 -9.34 -8.15 0.61
CA PRO A 67 -10.23 -7.58 -0.40
C PRO A 67 -9.51 -6.86 -1.53
N PHE A 68 -8.21 -6.63 -1.40
CA PHE A 68 -7.42 -5.85 -2.37
C PHE A 68 -6.92 -6.71 -3.53
N SER A 69 -6.46 -7.92 -3.24
CA SER A 69 -5.80 -8.76 -4.24
C SER A 69 -6.11 -10.26 -4.13
N ALA A 70 -6.73 -10.72 -3.05
CA ALA A 70 -6.92 -12.14 -2.77
C ALA A 70 -5.61 -12.94 -2.88
N GLY A 71 -4.55 -12.42 -2.29
CA GLY A 71 -3.23 -13.06 -2.27
C GLY A 71 -2.44 -13.00 -3.58
N ARG A 72 -2.91 -12.23 -4.60
CA ARG A 72 -2.30 -12.20 -5.94
C ARG A 72 -1.24 -11.12 -6.13
N GLN A 73 -1.19 -10.14 -5.22
CA GLN A 73 -0.20 -9.05 -5.23
C GLN A 73 0.76 -9.19 -4.05
N MET A 74 1.89 -8.50 -4.11
CA MET A 74 2.72 -8.27 -2.93
C MET A 74 1.91 -7.51 -1.86
N ASN A 75 2.33 -7.65 -0.59
CA ASN A 75 1.75 -6.87 0.49
C ASN A 75 1.82 -5.36 0.19
N ALA A 76 0.89 -4.62 0.77
CA ALA A 76 0.74 -3.17 0.61
C ALA A 76 0.40 -2.71 -0.82
N HIS A 77 -0.21 -3.58 -1.63
CA HIS A 77 -0.86 -3.20 -2.89
C HIS A 77 -2.37 -3.17 -2.68
N PHE A 78 -2.94 -1.99 -2.77
CA PHE A 78 -4.33 -1.73 -2.41
C PHE A 78 -5.19 -1.47 -3.64
N ALA A 79 -6.50 -1.72 -3.49
CA ALA A 79 -7.52 -1.41 -4.47
C ALA A 79 -8.89 -1.28 -3.77
N THR A 80 -9.81 -0.50 -4.33
CA THR A 80 -11.23 -0.57 -3.98
C THR A 80 -12.02 -1.12 -5.15
N LYS A 81 -13.14 -1.79 -4.87
CA LYS A 81 -14.07 -2.21 -5.93
C LYS A 81 -14.67 -0.99 -6.60
N LEU A 82 -14.67 -0.95 -7.92
CA LEU A 82 -15.28 0.12 -8.73
C LEU A 82 -16.59 -0.33 -9.37
N VAL A 83 -16.79 -1.64 -9.47
CA VAL A 83 -17.99 -2.26 -10.04
C VAL A 83 -18.57 -3.31 -9.09
N ASP A 84 -19.87 -3.59 -9.22
CA ASP A 84 -20.56 -4.65 -8.51
C ASP A 84 -20.29 -6.05 -9.14
N GLU A 85 -20.99 -7.07 -8.67
CA GLU A 85 -20.88 -8.46 -9.15
C GLU A 85 -21.42 -8.64 -10.58
N ASN A 86 -22.27 -7.73 -11.05
CA ASN A 86 -22.86 -7.72 -12.38
C ASN A 86 -22.08 -6.84 -13.37
N GLY A 87 -21.01 -6.19 -12.91
CA GLY A 87 -20.21 -5.29 -13.73
C GLY A 87 -20.75 -3.86 -13.82
N ASN A 88 -21.76 -3.49 -13.05
CA ASN A 88 -22.26 -2.12 -13.00
C ASN A 88 -21.35 -1.24 -12.13
N TRP A 89 -21.19 0.01 -12.52
CA TRP A 89 -20.45 0.98 -11.71
C TRP A 89 -21.11 1.18 -10.34
N LEU A 90 -20.28 1.16 -9.31
CA LEU A 90 -20.68 1.59 -7.97
C LEU A 90 -20.79 3.11 -7.91
N ASP A 91 -21.43 3.63 -6.88
CA ASP A 91 -21.45 5.06 -6.60
C ASP A 91 -20.07 5.54 -6.15
N LEU A 92 -19.23 5.91 -7.12
CA LEU A 92 -17.85 6.35 -6.88
C LEU A 92 -17.79 7.79 -6.36
N ALA A 93 -18.78 8.61 -6.65
CA ALA A 93 -18.86 9.99 -6.21
C ALA A 93 -18.99 10.11 -4.68
N ASN A 94 -19.74 9.17 -4.06
CA ASN A 94 -20.03 9.21 -2.63
C ASN A 94 -19.12 8.29 -1.78
N ARG A 95 -18.01 7.82 -2.34
CA ARG A 95 -17.04 6.96 -1.63
C ARG A 95 -15.60 7.35 -1.93
N LYS A 96 -14.72 7.04 -1.01
CA LYS A 96 -13.27 7.16 -1.23
C LYS A 96 -12.82 6.02 -2.14
N ASN A 97 -12.02 6.32 -3.17
CA ASN A 97 -11.65 5.37 -4.20
C ASN A 97 -10.13 5.17 -4.27
N VAL A 98 -9.72 3.92 -4.53
CA VAL A 98 -8.32 3.56 -4.76
C VAL A 98 -8.23 2.78 -6.05
N SER A 99 -7.50 3.31 -7.02
CA SER A 99 -7.15 2.54 -8.21
C SER A 99 -6.14 1.44 -7.82
N ALA A 100 -6.29 0.25 -8.40
CA ALA A 100 -5.44 -0.88 -8.05
C ALA A 100 -3.95 -0.53 -8.18
N ASP A 101 -3.17 -0.74 -7.11
CA ASP A 101 -1.74 -0.48 -7.14
C ASP A 101 -1.02 -1.36 -8.15
N MET A 102 0.04 -0.82 -8.72
CA MET A 102 0.86 -1.49 -9.75
C MET A 102 2.32 -1.61 -9.29
N ALA A 103 2.94 -2.74 -9.62
CA ALA A 103 4.32 -3.02 -9.24
C ALA A 103 5.38 -2.23 -10.08
N PRO A 104 5.20 -1.95 -11.39
CA PRO A 104 6.20 -1.20 -12.14
C PRO A 104 6.41 0.20 -11.57
N THR A 105 7.67 0.59 -11.43
CA THR A 105 8.10 1.86 -10.82
C THR A 105 7.46 3.05 -11.53
N ALA A 106 6.89 3.98 -10.77
CA ALA A 106 6.21 5.19 -11.23
C ALA A 106 4.96 5.00 -12.12
N SER A 107 4.49 3.76 -12.36
CA SER A 107 3.32 3.50 -13.22
C SER A 107 2.01 4.08 -12.68
N GLN A 108 1.94 4.41 -11.40
CA GLN A 108 0.81 5.12 -10.79
C GLN A 108 0.68 6.56 -11.31
N MET A 109 1.76 7.18 -11.78
CA MET A 109 1.76 8.58 -12.26
C MET A 109 0.87 8.78 -13.49
N PRO A 110 1.06 8.05 -14.63
CA PRO A 110 0.19 8.19 -15.79
C PRO A 110 -1.27 7.80 -15.49
N ARG A 111 -1.50 6.83 -14.58
CA ARG A 111 -2.87 6.51 -14.14
C ARG A 111 -3.48 7.67 -13.36
N GLY A 112 -2.73 8.27 -12.43
CA GLY A 112 -3.17 9.45 -11.67
C GLY A 112 -3.52 10.62 -12.59
N LEU A 113 -2.72 10.85 -13.61
CA LEU A 113 -3.00 11.84 -14.66
C LEU A 113 -4.34 11.53 -15.38
N GLY A 114 -4.56 10.27 -15.76
CA GLY A 114 -5.80 9.84 -16.44
C GLY A 114 -7.04 10.03 -15.58
N LEU A 115 -6.98 9.69 -14.28
CA LEU A 115 -8.07 9.89 -13.33
C LEU A 115 -8.37 11.39 -13.12
N ALA A 116 -7.33 12.21 -12.97
CA ALA A 116 -7.48 13.67 -12.88
C ALA A 116 -8.05 14.26 -14.18
N PHE A 117 -7.65 13.76 -15.34
CA PHE A 117 -8.20 14.19 -16.62
C PHE A 117 -9.67 13.80 -16.77
N ALA A 118 -10.09 12.63 -16.30
CA ALA A 118 -11.50 12.25 -16.26
C ALA A 118 -12.33 13.24 -15.42
N SER A 119 -11.86 13.62 -14.23
CA SER A 119 -12.50 14.63 -13.38
C SER A 119 -12.66 15.98 -14.14
N LYS A 120 -11.61 16.41 -14.84
CA LYS A 120 -11.71 17.61 -15.71
C LYS A 120 -12.78 17.46 -16.80
N CYS A 121 -12.87 16.28 -17.45
CA CYS A 121 -13.91 16.02 -18.46
C CYS A 121 -15.30 16.13 -17.87
N PHE A 122 -15.56 15.60 -16.68
CA PHE A 122 -16.84 15.76 -15.97
C PHE A 122 -17.17 17.23 -15.71
N ARG A 123 -16.20 18.07 -15.36
CA ARG A 123 -16.39 19.51 -15.16
C ARG A 123 -16.74 20.24 -16.45
N GLN A 124 -16.11 19.88 -17.56
CA GLN A 124 -16.20 20.61 -18.82
C GLN A 124 -17.31 20.12 -19.77
N ASN A 125 -17.73 18.87 -19.64
CA ASN A 125 -18.69 18.26 -20.57
C ASN A 125 -20.07 18.10 -19.93
N ALA A 126 -21.02 18.91 -20.38
CA ALA A 126 -22.39 18.88 -19.89
C ALA A 126 -23.10 17.52 -20.06
N HIS A 127 -22.73 16.72 -21.09
CA HIS A 127 -23.31 15.40 -21.33
C HIS A 127 -22.91 14.34 -20.27
N LEU A 128 -21.83 14.60 -19.50
CA LEU A 128 -21.41 13.70 -18.43
C LEU A 128 -22.12 13.98 -17.09
N ARG A 129 -22.88 15.07 -16.98
CA ARG A 129 -23.53 15.46 -15.72
C ARG A 129 -24.59 14.50 -15.24
N GLU A 130 -25.16 13.69 -16.14
CA GLU A 130 -26.13 12.64 -15.79
C GLU A 130 -25.50 11.43 -15.08
N MET A 131 -24.15 11.32 -15.12
CA MET A 131 -23.38 10.28 -14.44
C MET A 131 -22.93 10.74 -13.04
N ASP A 132 -23.87 11.23 -12.24
CA ASP A 132 -23.64 11.81 -10.91
C ASP A 132 -23.07 10.81 -9.89
N HIS A 133 -23.32 9.51 -10.10
CA HIS A 133 -22.72 8.42 -9.34
C HIS A 133 -21.22 8.23 -9.61
N LEU A 134 -20.65 8.83 -10.65
CA LEU A 134 -19.22 8.74 -10.98
C LEU A 134 -18.44 9.99 -10.58
N SER A 135 -19.09 11.17 -10.56
CA SER A 135 -18.41 12.44 -10.29
C SER A 135 -19.37 13.51 -9.77
N HIS A 136 -18.93 14.28 -8.80
CA HIS A 136 -19.56 15.53 -8.36
C HIS A 136 -19.13 16.69 -9.25
N ASN A 137 -19.47 16.62 -10.52
CA ASN A 137 -19.19 17.66 -11.53
C ASN A 137 -17.69 18.02 -11.62
N GLY A 138 -16.82 17.03 -11.52
CA GLY A 138 -15.37 17.22 -11.65
C GLY A 138 -14.71 17.93 -10.47
N ASN A 139 -15.26 17.76 -9.27
CA ASN A 139 -14.66 18.30 -8.03
C ASN A 139 -13.63 17.35 -7.40
N GLU A 140 -13.53 16.13 -7.89
CA GLU A 140 -12.65 15.09 -7.38
C GLU A 140 -11.19 15.41 -7.70
N VAL A 141 -10.32 15.12 -6.74
CA VAL A 141 -8.86 15.21 -6.87
C VAL A 141 -8.28 13.82 -6.94
N CYS A 142 -7.30 13.63 -7.82
CA CYS A 142 -6.48 12.42 -7.80
C CYS A 142 -5.23 12.65 -6.94
N PHE A 143 -5.14 11.90 -5.84
CA PHE A 143 -3.99 11.87 -4.93
C PHE A 143 -3.01 10.81 -5.41
N THR A 144 -1.82 11.24 -5.84
CA THR A 144 -0.79 10.33 -6.36
C THR A 144 0.45 10.41 -5.49
N THR A 145 0.91 9.26 -5.00
CA THR A 145 2.07 9.16 -4.13
C THR A 145 3.25 8.47 -4.82
N ILE A 146 4.46 8.91 -4.53
CA ILE A 146 5.68 8.37 -5.13
C ILE A 146 6.89 8.61 -4.21
N GLY A 147 7.86 7.70 -4.24
CA GLY A 147 9.17 7.93 -3.60
C GLY A 147 10.09 8.80 -4.46
N ASP A 148 11.02 9.51 -3.84
CA ASP A 148 11.96 10.42 -4.51
C ASP A 148 12.79 9.70 -5.61
N ALA A 149 13.31 8.51 -5.36
CA ALA A 149 14.06 7.75 -6.35
C ALA A 149 13.24 7.42 -7.60
N SER A 150 11.96 7.09 -7.41
CA SER A 150 11.04 6.77 -8.51
C SER A 150 10.72 7.99 -9.39
N THR A 151 10.99 9.21 -8.92
CA THR A 151 10.86 10.42 -9.75
C THR A 151 11.88 10.51 -10.87
N SER A 152 12.88 9.62 -10.90
CA SER A 152 13.85 9.52 -12.00
C SER A 152 13.29 8.81 -13.25
N GLU A 153 12.14 8.15 -13.13
CA GLU A 153 11.49 7.44 -14.25
C GLU A 153 10.79 8.42 -15.22
N GLY A 154 10.82 8.12 -16.51
CA GLY A 154 10.08 8.88 -17.53
C GLY A 154 8.59 9.00 -17.22
N HIS A 155 8.01 7.94 -16.67
CA HIS A 155 6.61 7.90 -16.19
C HIS A 155 6.26 8.92 -15.10
N PHE A 156 7.25 9.59 -14.49
CA PHE A 156 7.02 10.73 -13.62
C PHE A 156 7.04 12.04 -14.41
N TRP A 157 8.04 12.26 -15.26
CA TRP A 157 8.25 13.53 -15.96
C TRP A 157 7.18 13.84 -16.99
N GLU A 158 6.76 12.84 -17.78
CA GLU A 158 5.71 13.00 -18.77
C GLU A 158 4.36 13.40 -18.15
N PRO A 159 3.85 12.70 -17.10
CA PRO A 159 2.65 13.12 -16.41
C PRO A 159 2.73 14.49 -15.74
N MET A 160 3.88 14.87 -15.18
CA MET A 160 4.03 16.21 -14.59
C MET A 160 3.91 17.30 -15.65
N ASN A 161 4.57 17.14 -16.81
CA ASN A 161 4.44 18.05 -17.92
C ASN A 161 3.00 18.07 -18.48
N ALA A 162 2.40 16.90 -18.68
CA ALA A 162 1.02 16.80 -19.19
C ALA A 162 0.00 17.40 -18.22
N ALA A 163 0.16 17.19 -16.91
CA ALA A 163 -0.72 17.78 -15.89
C ALA A 163 -0.64 19.31 -15.92
N ALA A 164 0.56 19.87 -16.06
CA ALA A 164 0.78 21.32 -16.20
C ALA A 164 0.07 21.89 -17.42
N VAL A 165 0.23 21.25 -18.58
CA VAL A 165 -0.38 21.67 -19.85
C VAL A 165 -1.91 21.53 -19.82
N LEU A 166 -2.40 20.43 -19.28
CA LEU A 166 -3.83 20.10 -19.28
C LEU A 166 -4.61 20.80 -18.17
N HIS A 167 -3.96 21.30 -17.12
CA HIS A 167 -4.63 21.80 -15.90
C HIS A 167 -5.66 20.79 -15.39
N VAL A 168 -5.20 19.76 -14.71
CA VAL A 168 -6.03 18.67 -14.17
C VAL A 168 -5.92 18.62 -12.65
N PRO A 169 -6.95 18.17 -11.93
CA PRO A 169 -6.96 18.11 -10.47
C PRO A 169 -6.07 16.97 -9.93
N LEU A 170 -4.75 17.11 -10.08
CA LEU A 170 -3.74 16.16 -9.68
C LEU A 170 -2.93 16.68 -8.49
N ALA A 171 -2.95 15.96 -7.38
CA ALA A 171 -2.10 16.19 -6.22
C ALA A 171 -1.00 15.12 -6.19
N VAL A 172 0.26 15.51 -6.33
CA VAL A 172 1.41 14.59 -6.30
C VAL A 172 2.19 14.78 -5.01
N PHE A 173 2.34 13.70 -4.24
CA PHE A 173 3.09 13.66 -2.98
C PHE A 173 4.37 12.86 -3.18
N VAL A 174 5.51 13.51 -3.06
CA VAL A 174 6.83 12.89 -3.13
C VAL A 174 7.36 12.67 -1.72
N TRP A 175 7.56 11.42 -1.33
CA TRP A 175 8.17 11.05 -0.06
C TRP A 175 9.68 10.93 -0.26
N ASP A 176 10.45 11.96 0.15
CA ASP A 176 11.90 12.04 -0.06
C ASP A 176 12.65 11.56 1.20
N ASP A 177 13.05 10.29 1.21
CA ASP A 177 13.92 9.71 2.23
C ASP A 177 15.41 9.77 1.84
N GLY A 178 15.71 10.28 0.65
CA GLY A 178 17.07 10.51 0.17
C GLY A 178 17.75 9.28 -0.44
N TYR A 179 17.03 8.17 -0.64
CA TYR A 179 17.62 6.91 -1.13
C TYR A 179 16.70 6.19 -2.13
N GLY A 180 17.31 5.62 -3.18
CA GLY A 180 16.70 4.60 -4.01
C GLY A 180 17.29 3.24 -3.69
N ILE A 181 16.64 2.48 -2.79
CA ILE A 181 17.18 1.28 -2.15
C ILE A 181 18.46 1.65 -1.37
N SER A 182 19.63 1.50 -1.99
CA SER A 182 20.94 1.82 -1.41
C SER A 182 21.64 3.01 -2.06
N VAL A 183 21.06 3.58 -3.13
CA VAL A 183 21.67 4.65 -3.91
C VAL A 183 21.23 6.01 -3.37
N PRO A 184 22.13 6.87 -2.89
CA PRO A 184 21.80 8.23 -2.45
C PRO A 184 21.20 9.08 -3.57
N LYS A 185 20.26 9.96 -3.24
CA LYS A 185 19.49 10.77 -4.19
C LYS A 185 20.33 11.67 -5.10
N ASN A 186 21.51 12.11 -4.66
CA ASN A 186 22.43 12.92 -5.46
C ASN A 186 22.98 12.21 -6.71
N PHE A 187 22.88 10.89 -6.77
CA PHE A 187 23.19 10.09 -7.96
C PHE A 187 21.97 9.80 -8.85
N GLN A 188 20.78 10.21 -8.43
CA GLN A 188 19.52 9.91 -9.09
C GLN A 188 18.77 11.15 -9.56
N THR A 189 18.78 12.21 -8.74
CA THR A 189 17.95 13.40 -8.97
C THR A 189 18.83 14.63 -9.24
N THR A 190 18.61 15.28 -10.36
CA THR A 190 19.25 16.56 -10.70
C THR A 190 19.08 17.56 -9.57
N LYS A 191 20.17 18.25 -9.20
CA LYS A 191 20.25 19.18 -8.04
C LYS A 191 20.00 18.52 -6.67
N GLY A 192 19.87 17.18 -6.60
CA GLY A 192 19.54 16.47 -5.36
C GLY A 192 18.16 16.84 -4.78
N SER A 193 17.26 17.42 -5.58
CA SER A 193 15.94 17.86 -5.14
C SER A 193 14.96 17.90 -6.31
N ILE A 194 13.88 17.16 -6.21
CA ILE A 194 12.88 17.09 -7.29
C ILE A 194 12.12 18.42 -7.45
N SER A 195 11.81 19.11 -6.37
CA SER A 195 11.19 20.45 -6.45
C SER A 195 12.08 21.46 -7.18
N GLU A 196 13.40 21.42 -6.94
CA GLU A 196 14.34 22.28 -7.66
C GLU A 196 14.53 21.87 -9.13
N ALA A 197 14.43 20.58 -9.42
CA ALA A 197 14.50 20.07 -10.79
C ALA A 197 13.25 20.46 -11.62
N LEU A 198 12.08 20.51 -10.97
CA LEU A 198 10.79 20.86 -11.59
C LEU A 198 10.48 22.36 -11.57
N ARG A 199 11.35 23.23 -11.04
CA ARG A 199 11.09 24.68 -10.93
C ARG A 199 10.71 25.32 -12.28
N GLY A 200 11.22 24.81 -13.39
CA GLY A 200 10.84 25.27 -14.73
C GLY A 200 9.40 24.98 -15.14
N LEU A 201 8.69 24.10 -14.43
CA LEU A 201 7.27 23.80 -14.62
C LEU A 201 6.37 24.60 -13.66
N GLU A 202 6.94 25.43 -12.79
CA GLU A 202 6.15 26.19 -11.82
C GLU A 202 5.28 27.24 -12.52
N LYS A 203 4.01 27.32 -12.09
CA LYS A 203 3.05 28.26 -12.64
C LYS A 203 3.40 29.69 -12.28
N MET A 204 3.55 30.53 -13.28
CA MET A 204 3.64 32.00 -13.16
C MET A 204 2.28 32.62 -13.49
N GLU A 205 2.17 33.97 -13.33
CA GLU A 205 0.91 34.69 -13.45
C GLU A 205 0.16 34.41 -14.77
N ASP A 206 0.84 34.48 -15.89
CA ASP A 206 0.27 34.33 -17.23
C ASP A 206 0.61 33.01 -17.95
N THR A 207 1.09 31.98 -17.20
CA THR A 207 1.48 30.69 -17.78
C THR A 207 0.64 29.55 -17.25
N ASN A 208 0.64 28.43 -17.98
CA ASN A 208 0.32 27.14 -17.39
C ASN A 208 1.46 26.70 -16.45
N GLY A 209 1.24 25.64 -15.69
CA GLY A 209 2.26 25.11 -14.78
C GLY A 209 1.65 24.39 -13.59
N ILE A 210 2.51 24.03 -12.65
CA ILE A 210 2.17 23.38 -11.39
C ILE A 210 2.47 24.30 -10.20
N GLN A 211 1.77 24.09 -9.10
CA GLN A 211 2.20 24.68 -7.82
C GLN A 211 3.14 23.72 -7.10
N ILE A 212 4.19 24.25 -6.47
CA ILE A 212 5.18 23.45 -5.75
C ILE A 212 5.20 23.86 -4.27
N TYR A 213 5.01 22.88 -3.37
CA TYR A 213 5.24 23.04 -1.94
C TYR A 213 6.43 22.17 -1.52
N LYS A 214 7.32 22.73 -0.71
CA LYS A 214 8.48 22.05 -0.13
C LYS A 214 8.28 21.97 1.38
N LEU A 215 8.18 20.75 1.93
CA LEU A 215 7.69 20.49 3.27
C LEU A 215 8.62 19.54 4.02
N LYS A 216 8.48 19.47 5.34
CA LYS A 216 9.22 18.54 6.20
C LYS A 216 8.30 17.44 6.74
N ALA A 217 8.72 16.19 6.69
CA ALA A 217 7.90 15.04 7.09
C ALA A 217 7.49 15.04 8.56
N TRP A 218 8.27 15.70 9.41
CA TRP A 218 8.04 15.78 10.86
C TRP A 218 7.22 17.00 11.29
N ASP A 219 6.96 17.96 10.40
CA ASP A 219 6.18 19.16 10.70
C ASP A 219 4.69 18.96 10.41
N TYR A 220 3.97 18.35 11.34
CA TYR A 220 2.54 18.05 11.16
C TYR A 220 1.68 19.28 10.89
N ALA A 221 1.92 20.38 11.60
CA ALA A 221 1.13 21.60 11.42
C ALA A 221 1.36 22.23 10.04
N GLY A 222 2.62 22.34 9.61
CA GLY A 222 2.98 22.83 8.29
C GLY A 222 2.46 21.94 7.16
N LEU A 223 2.51 20.60 7.35
CA LEU A 223 1.92 19.66 6.40
C LEU A 223 0.40 19.86 6.25
N CYS A 224 -0.34 19.95 7.37
CA CYS A 224 -1.78 20.17 7.33
C CYS A 224 -2.13 21.49 6.63
N GLN A 225 -1.45 22.57 6.95
CA GLN A 225 -1.69 23.88 6.34
C GLN A 225 -1.45 23.85 4.81
N ALA A 226 -0.31 23.32 4.39
CA ALA A 226 0.03 23.25 2.97
C ALA A 226 -0.88 22.31 2.18
N PHE A 227 -1.26 21.17 2.76
CA PHE A 227 -2.18 20.24 2.11
C PHE A 227 -3.59 20.84 1.99
N GLU A 228 -4.08 21.50 3.03
CA GLU A 228 -5.37 22.21 2.98
C GLU A 228 -5.39 23.24 1.87
N GLU A 229 -4.42 24.16 1.85
CA GLU A 229 -4.30 25.20 0.84
C GLU A 229 -4.16 24.61 -0.57
N GLY A 230 -3.24 23.67 -0.77
CA GLY A 230 -2.95 23.10 -2.08
C GLY A 230 -4.10 22.26 -2.63
N ILE A 231 -4.74 21.43 -1.80
CA ILE A 231 -5.87 20.59 -2.23
C ILE A 231 -7.10 21.47 -2.53
N GLN A 232 -7.38 22.50 -1.72
CA GLN A 232 -8.47 23.42 -2.01
C GLN A 232 -8.22 24.15 -3.34
N ARG A 233 -7.00 24.63 -3.56
CA ARG A 233 -6.60 25.26 -4.84
C ARG A 233 -6.82 24.32 -6.03
N ILE A 234 -6.45 23.04 -5.91
CA ILE A 234 -6.69 22.05 -6.97
C ILE A 234 -8.19 21.93 -7.27
N ARG A 235 -9.04 21.82 -6.25
CA ARG A 235 -10.50 21.73 -6.43
C ARG A 235 -11.07 22.94 -7.15
N ASP A 236 -10.62 24.13 -6.79
CA ASP A 236 -11.13 25.39 -7.35
C ASP A 236 -10.65 25.63 -8.79
N THR A 237 -9.38 25.35 -9.07
CA THR A 237 -8.71 25.82 -10.29
C THR A 237 -8.29 24.70 -11.25
N HIS A 238 -8.22 23.44 -10.81
CA HIS A 238 -7.59 22.33 -11.51
C HIS A 238 -6.09 22.55 -11.82
N VAL A 239 -5.44 23.52 -11.18
CA VAL A 239 -3.97 23.65 -11.24
C VAL A 239 -3.36 22.52 -10.43
N PRO A 240 -2.51 21.65 -11.05
CA PRO A 240 -1.90 20.54 -10.33
C PRO A 240 -0.87 21.02 -9.30
N VAL A 241 -0.70 20.23 -8.25
CA VAL A 241 0.20 20.54 -7.14
C VAL A 241 1.19 19.43 -6.92
N LEU A 242 2.46 19.78 -6.72
CA LEU A 242 3.50 18.91 -6.19
C LEU A 242 3.76 19.25 -4.73
N PHE A 243 3.57 18.29 -3.84
CA PHE A 243 4.00 18.35 -2.44
C PHE A 243 5.30 17.53 -2.30
N HIS A 244 6.45 18.21 -2.26
CA HIS A 244 7.74 17.59 -2.00
C HIS A 244 7.99 17.55 -0.51
N VAL A 245 7.79 16.38 0.09
CA VAL A 245 7.98 16.13 1.52
C VAL A 245 9.37 15.58 1.74
N GLU A 246 10.26 16.44 2.21
CA GLU A 246 11.66 16.12 2.52
C GLU A 246 11.84 15.65 3.97
N GLU A 247 13.05 15.16 4.26
CA GLU A 247 13.43 14.67 5.59
C GLU A 247 12.53 13.53 6.08
N VAL A 248 12.05 12.74 5.15
CA VAL A 248 11.39 11.48 5.45
C VAL A 248 12.44 10.49 5.99
N THR A 249 12.10 9.75 7.02
CA THR A 249 12.95 8.68 7.53
C THR A 249 12.53 7.33 6.95
N GLN A 250 13.41 6.33 7.03
CA GLN A 250 13.13 4.95 6.67
C GLN A 250 13.84 4.02 7.66
N PRO A 251 13.33 3.94 8.92
CA PRO A 251 14.04 3.30 10.04
C PRO A 251 14.31 1.82 9.87
N GLN A 252 13.51 1.11 9.07
CA GLN A 252 13.69 -0.32 8.78
C GLN A 252 14.37 -0.59 7.43
N GLY A 253 14.86 0.46 6.76
CA GLY A 253 15.43 0.36 5.42
C GLY A 253 14.40 0.17 4.32
N HIS A 254 14.86 -0.17 3.12
CA HIS A 254 13.99 -0.26 1.94
C HIS A 254 12.97 -1.40 2.03
N SER A 255 13.43 -2.56 2.50
CA SER A 255 12.61 -3.77 2.64
C SER A 255 13.25 -4.72 3.65
N THR A 256 12.52 -5.76 4.02
CA THR A 256 13.01 -6.80 4.93
C THR A 256 14.10 -7.72 4.34
N SER A 257 14.42 -7.56 3.06
CA SER A 257 15.45 -8.38 2.37
C SER A 257 16.87 -7.86 2.50
N GLY A 258 17.10 -6.67 3.06
CA GLY A 258 18.43 -6.08 3.15
C GLY A 258 18.65 -5.21 4.41
N SER A 259 19.90 -5.19 4.87
CA SER A 259 20.31 -4.35 5.99
C SER A 259 20.74 -2.98 5.46
N HIS A 260 20.06 -1.94 5.91
CA HIS A 260 20.35 -0.56 5.51
C HIS A 260 21.59 0.01 6.22
N GLU A 261 22.04 -0.61 7.30
CA GLU A 261 23.29 -0.25 7.99
C GLU A 261 24.53 -0.47 7.12
N ARG A 262 24.41 -1.25 6.03
CA ARG A 262 25.51 -1.48 5.09
C ARG A 262 25.82 -0.27 4.19
N TYR A 263 24.87 0.62 3.98
CA TYR A 263 25.02 1.77 3.07
C TYR A 263 24.71 3.12 3.69
N LYS A 264 24.00 3.17 4.82
CA LYS A 264 23.79 4.40 5.59
C LYS A 264 24.92 4.60 6.58
N THR A 265 25.41 5.84 6.72
CA THR A 265 26.42 6.15 7.72
C THR A 265 25.84 6.15 9.14
N PRO A 266 26.67 5.97 10.19
CA PRO A 266 26.21 6.06 11.58
C PRO A 266 25.50 7.38 11.89
N GLU A 267 25.97 8.49 11.33
CA GLU A 267 25.38 9.83 11.49
C GLU A 267 23.98 9.89 10.86
N ARG A 268 23.82 9.29 9.68
CA ARG A 268 22.50 9.20 9.03
C ARG A 268 21.53 8.35 9.84
N LEU A 269 21.97 7.22 10.37
CA LEU A 269 21.14 6.37 11.23
C LEU A 269 20.74 7.08 12.53
N ALA A 270 21.67 7.81 13.15
CA ALA A 270 21.38 8.62 14.32
C ALA A 270 20.38 9.74 14.01
N TRP A 271 20.53 10.40 12.86
CA TRP A 271 19.61 11.42 12.39
C TRP A 271 18.21 10.85 12.15
N GLU A 272 18.06 9.71 11.48
CA GLU A 272 16.75 9.08 11.24
C GLU A 272 16.03 8.72 12.55
N LYS A 273 16.78 8.27 13.55
CA LYS A 273 16.24 7.99 14.89
C LYS A 273 15.81 9.25 15.64
N GLU A 274 16.55 10.34 15.48
CA GLU A 274 16.24 11.62 16.12
C GLU A 274 15.04 12.30 15.45
N TRP A 275 14.97 12.26 14.12
CA TRP A 275 13.95 12.94 13.31
C TRP A 275 12.83 12.01 12.84
N ASP A 276 12.64 10.88 13.51
CA ASP A 276 11.48 10.04 13.30
C ASP A 276 10.18 10.84 13.47
N CYS A 277 9.29 10.77 12.49
CA CYS A 277 8.11 11.63 12.46
C CYS A 277 7.12 11.36 13.60
N ILE A 278 7.02 10.10 14.08
CA ILE A 278 6.18 9.75 15.24
C ILE A 278 6.78 10.35 16.51
N LYS A 279 8.11 10.25 16.68
CA LYS A 279 8.82 10.88 17.80
C LYS A 279 8.59 12.40 17.80
N LYS A 280 8.79 13.06 16.66
CA LYS A 280 8.58 14.52 16.54
C LYS A 280 7.13 14.92 16.77
N MET A 281 6.17 14.11 16.33
CA MET A 281 4.75 14.32 16.62
C MET A 281 4.46 14.27 18.13
N LYS A 282 5.03 13.27 18.82
CA LYS A 282 4.92 13.16 20.29
C LYS A 282 5.51 14.40 20.97
N GLU A 283 6.74 14.80 20.61
CA GLU A 283 7.39 15.99 21.15
C GLU A 283 6.53 17.26 20.93
N TRP A 284 5.98 17.42 19.72
CA TRP A 284 5.11 18.54 19.39
C TRP A 284 3.80 18.56 20.19
N MET A 285 3.16 17.40 20.37
CA MET A 285 1.92 17.29 21.18
C MET A 285 2.16 17.67 22.64
N LEU A 286 3.26 17.20 23.23
CA LEU A 286 3.65 17.53 24.60
C LEU A 286 3.98 19.02 24.76
N ALA A 287 4.76 19.58 23.84
CA ALA A 287 5.14 20.99 23.86
C ALA A 287 3.95 21.95 23.72
N ASN A 288 2.88 21.52 23.05
CA ASN A 288 1.65 22.29 22.87
C ASN A 288 0.52 21.92 23.86
N ASN A 289 0.81 21.09 24.87
CA ASN A 289 -0.17 20.63 25.88
C ASN A 289 -1.42 19.97 25.26
N LEU A 290 -1.26 19.26 24.13
CA LEU A 290 -2.34 18.53 23.47
C LEU A 290 -2.55 17.13 24.08
N SER A 291 -1.58 16.63 24.82
CA SER A 291 -1.61 15.37 25.54
C SER A 291 -0.53 15.35 26.63
N ASN A 292 -0.39 14.25 27.34
CA ASN A 292 0.63 14.01 28.33
C ASN A 292 1.32 12.66 28.13
N GLU A 293 2.48 12.45 28.79
CA GLU A 293 3.30 11.24 28.63
C GLU A 293 2.55 9.93 28.95
N SER A 294 1.69 9.95 29.96
CA SER A 294 0.92 8.76 30.35
C SER A 294 -0.07 8.37 29.25
N GLU A 295 -0.84 9.32 28.77
CA GLU A 295 -1.83 9.11 27.70
C GLU A 295 -1.18 8.62 26.41
N LEU A 296 -0.08 9.23 25.99
CA LEU A 296 0.65 8.81 24.79
C LEU A 296 1.26 7.42 24.95
N SER A 297 1.77 7.08 26.12
CA SER A 297 2.28 5.74 26.41
C SER A 297 1.17 4.69 26.40
N ASP A 298 0.00 5.01 26.89
CA ASP A 298 -1.17 4.11 26.84
C ASP A 298 -1.64 3.89 25.40
N ILE A 299 -1.67 4.93 24.58
CA ILE A 299 -1.98 4.83 23.13
C ILE A 299 -0.96 3.92 22.41
N GLU A 300 0.34 4.10 22.67
CA GLU A 300 1.38 3.24 22.09
C GLU A 300 1.23 1.77 22.53
N ALA A 301 0.90 1.52 23.79
CA ALA A 301 0.67 0.17 24.31
C ALA A 301 -0.54 -0.49 23.63
N GLN A 302 -1.67 0.22 23.56
CA GLN A 302 -2.89 -0.25 22.89
C GLN A 302 -2.65 -0.53 21.41
N ALA A 303 -1.92 0.33 20.71
CA ALA A 303 -1.59 0.13 19.30
C ALA A 303 -0.74 -1.15 19.09
N LYS A 304 0.25 -1.39 19.95
CA LYS A 304 1.08 -2.62 19.92
C LYS A 304 0.24 -3.88 20.17
N ASP A 305 -0.70 -3.82 21.10
CA ASP A 305 -1.60 -4.93 21.40
C ASP A 305 -2.54 -5.18 20.23
N HIS A 306 -3.15 -4.13 19.68
CA HIS A 306 -4.00 -4.23 18.50
C HIS A 306 -3.29 -4.87 17.30
N VAL A 307 -2.03 -4.49 17.04
CA VAL A 307 -1.23 -5.09 15.96
C VAL A 307 -0.95 -6.58 16.23
N ARG A 308 -0.62 -6.96 17.48
CA ARG A 308 -0.40 -8.36 17.85
C ARG A 308 -1.64 -9.23 17.65
N GLU A 309 -2.79 -8.73 18.10
CA GLU A 309 -4.07 -9.42 17.96
C GLU A 309 -4.50 -9.54 16.50
N SER A 310 -4.41 -8.44 15.73
CA SER A 310 -4.72 -8.44 14.30
C SER A 310 -3.86 -9.43 13.51
N ARG A 311 -2.57 -9.48 13.82
CA ARG A 311 -1.65 -10.47 13.23
C ARG A 311 -2.09 -11.90 13.55
N GLN A 312 -2.48 -12.18 14.80
CA GLN A 312 -2.91 -13.52 15.19
C GLN A 312 -4.23 -13.90 14.52
N ARG A 313 -5.23 -13.01 14.53
CA ARG A 313 -6.51 -13.23 13.84
C ARG A 313 -6.34 -13.51 12.35
N ALA A 314 -5.51 -12.72 11.67
CA ALA A 314 -5.24 -12.92 10.24
C ALA A 314 -4.51 -14.23 9.97
N TRP A 315 -3.56 -14.62 10.83
CA TRP A 315 -2.88 -15.91 10.72
C TRP A 315 -3.83 -17.08 10.91
N ASP A 316 -4.69 -17.03 11.92
CA ASP A 316 -5.65 -18.10 12.19
C ASP A 316 -6.65 -18.26 11.05
N LYS A 317 -7.15 -17.17 10.48
CA LYS A 317 -8.02 -17.19 9.30
C LYS A 317 -7.34 -17.83 8.09
N TYR A 318 -6.06 -17.55 7.88
CA TYR A 318 -5.27 -18.12 6.79
C TYR A 318 -4.96 -19.61 6.99
N ILE A 319 -4.49 -20.01 8.20
CA ILE A 319 -3.94 -21.36 8.42
C ILE A 319 -5.02 -22.41 8.74
N ASN A 320 -6.11 -22.04 9.43
CA ASN A 320 -7.09 -23.01 9.88
C ASN A 320 -7.80 -23.75 8.72
N PRO A 321 -8.22 -23.10 7.63
CA PRO A 321 -8.74 -23.81 6.46
C PRO A 321 -7.73 -24.79 5.84
N ILE A 322 -6.43 -24.46 5.88
CA ILE A 322 -5.38 -25.35 5.38
C ILE A 322 -5.22 -26.56 6.31
N ARG A 323 -5.26 -26.36 7.63
CA ARG A 323 -5.22 -27.45 8.61
C ARG A 323 -6.40 -28.41 8.47
N GLU A 324 -7.58 -27.87 8.20
CA GLU A 324 -8.76 -28.69 7.91
C GLU A 324 -8.56 -29.52 6.62
N GLN A 325 -8.06 -28.91 5.55
CA GLN A 325 -7.71 -29.64 4.31
C GLN A 325 -6.65 -30.71 4.54
N VAL A 326 -5.65 -30.45 5.40
CA VAL A 326 -4.64 -31.42 5.80
C VAL A 326 -5.25 -32.60 6.53
N ALA A 327 -6.15 -32.36 7.50
CA ALA A 327 -6.85 -33.42 8.24
C ALA A 327 -7.67 -34.29 7.29
N ASN A 328 -8.45 -33.67 6.41
CA ASN A 328 -9.28 -34.39 5.43
C ASN A 328 -8.42 -35.21 4.45
N ALA A 329 -7.38 -34.62 3.87
CA ALA A 329 -6.47 -35.32 2.97
C ALA A 329 -5.72 -36.43 3.68
N GLY A 330 -5.26 -36.22 4.91
CA GLY A 330 -4.59 -37.23 5.72
C GLY A 330 -5.50 -38.43 6.01
N THR A 331 -6.79 -38.19 6.28
CA THR A 331 -7.79 -39.26 6.45
C THR A 331 -7.99 -40.04 5.15
N LEU A 332 -8.23 -39.34 4.03
CA LEU A 332 -8.39 -39.96 2.72
C LEU A 332 -7.18 -40.83 2.34
N LEU A 333 -5.97 -40.32 2.52
CA LEU A 333 -4.74 -41.08 2.23
C LEU A 333 -4.62 -42.37 3.06
N LYS A 334 -5.06 -42.34 4.33
CA LYS A 334 -5.05 -43.51 5.21
C LYS A 334 -6.11 -44.55 4.83
N GLU A 335 -7.23 -44.14 4.29
CA GLU A 335 -8.34 -44.99 3.87
C GLU A 335 -8.12 -45.60 2.47
N MET A 336 -7.17 -45.05 1.69
CA MET A 336 -6.88 -45.58 0.36
C MET A 336 -6.32 -47.00 0.44
N MET A 337 -7.01 -47.92 -0.24
CA MET A 337 -6.62 -49.33 -0.33
C MET A 337 -5.95 -49.59 -1.67
N VAL A 338 -4.79 -50.23 -1.62
CA VAL A 338 -4.05 -50.74 -2.77
C VAL A 338 -3.54 -52.14 -2.45
N SER A 339 -3.55 -53.04 -3.42
CA SER A 339 -3.06 -54.40 -3.26
C SER A 339 -1.54 -54.50 -3.20
N ASP A 340 -0.85 -53.52 -3.69
CA ASP A 340 0.61 -53.39 -3.66
C ASP A 340 1.05 -52.84 -2.29
N MET A 341 1.79 -53.62 -1.52
CA MET A 341 2.22 -53.27 -0.16
C MET A 341 3.19 -52.07 -0.14
N ASP A 342 4.04 -51.90 -1.14
CA ASP A 342 4.98 -50.81 -1.19
C ASP A 342 4.24 -49.47 -1.47
N LYS A 343 3.26 -49.49 -2.35
CA LYS A 343 2.36 -48.34 -2.59
C LYS A 343 1.55 -48.01 -1.36
N TYR A 344 1.00 -49.01 -0.66
CA TYR A 344 0.26 -48.80 0.58
C TYR A 344 1.14 -48.12 1.64
N ASN A 345 2.34 -48.67 1.88
CA ASN A 345 3.28 -48.08 2.84
C ASN A 345 3.65 -46.64 2.49
N ARG A 346 3.81 -46.33 1.19
CA ARG A 346 4.07 -44.99 0.71
C ARG A 346 2.92 -44.02 1.00
N LEU A 347 1.68 -44.43 0.80
CA LEU A 347 0.48 -43.64 1.12
C LEU A 347 0.39 -43.36 2.62
N GLN A 348 0.64 -44.38 3.47
CA GLN A 348 0.63 -44.21 4.93
C GLN A 348 1.73 -43.25 5.41
N GLN A 349 2.92 -43.34 4.82
CA GLN A 349 4.01 -42.39 5.10
C GLN A 349 3.63 -40.97 4.73
N MET A 350 3.11 -40.74 3.52
CA MET A 350 2.66 -39.42 3.05
C MET A 350 1.57 -38.84 3.95
N ALA A 351 0.59 -39.63 4.37
CA ALA A 351 -0.45 -39.20 5.29
C ALA A 351 0.15 -38.73 6.63
N ASN A 352 1.09 -39.49 7.17
CA ASN A 352 1.73 -39.15 8.44
C ASN A 352 2.61 -37.90 8.32
N GLU A 353 3.39 -37.77 7.27
CA GLU A 353 4.20 -36.57 7.00
C GLU A 353 3.32 -35.32 6.89
N LEU A 354 2.20 -35.41 6.16
CA LEU A 354 1.25 -34.30 5.99
C LEU A 354 0.60 -33.91 7.33
N LEU A 355 0.10 -34.90 8.10
CA LEU A 355 -0.56 -34.68 9.38
C LEU A 355 0.39 -34.16 10.48
N GLN A 356 1.68 -34.48 10.41
CA GLN A 356 2.69 -34.02 11.38
C GLN A 356 3.25 -32.61 11.02
N SER A 357 2.92 -32.05 9.85
CA SER A 357 3.39 -30.73 9.45
C SER A 357 2.85 -29.65 10.39
N LYS A 358 3.75 -28.89 11.02
CA LYS A 358 3.37 -27.78 11.95
C LYS A 358 2.77 -26.60 11.23
N GLU A 359 3.29 -26.28 10.06
CA GLU A 359 2.88 -25.13 9.22
C GLU A 359 2.69 -25.60 7.77
N PRO A 360 1.63 -26.39 7.49
CA PRO A 360 1.40 -26.93 6.16
C PRO A 360 1.00 -25.81 5.18
N LEU A 361 1.34 -25.99 3.92
CA LEU A 361 0.90 -25.14 2.83
C LEU A 361 -0.10 -25.89 1.94
N ARG A 362 -0.98 -25.20 1.25
CA ARG A 362 -1.90 -25.80 0.27
C ARG A 362 -1.20 -26.65 -0.77
N ARG A 363 0.00 -26.24 -1.21
CA ARG A 363 0.82 -27.02 -2.14
C ARG A 363 1.17 -28.42 -1.59
N ASP A 364 1.35 -28.52 -0.27
CA ASP A 364 1.72 -29.80 0.34
C ASP A 364 0.53 -30.77 0.30
N VAL A 365 -0.68 -30.27 0.55
CA VAL A 365 -1.93 -31.02 0.37
C VAL A 365 -2.10 -31.46 -1.09
N LEU A 366 -2.01 -30.51 -2.04
CA LEU A 366 -2.18 -30.81 -3.47
C LEU A 366 -1.15 -31.82 -3.98
N ARG A 367 0.12 -31.65 -3.58
CA ARG A 367 1.18 -32.58 -3.95
C ARG A 367 0.92 -34.00 -3.42
N SER A 368 0.50 -34.13 -2.16
CA SER A 368 0.18 -35.41 -1.58
C SER A 368 -1.00 -36.07 -2.29
N LEU A 369 -2.06 -35.36 -2.59
CA LEU A 369 -3.22 -35.86 -3.33
C LEU A 369 -2.85 -36.25 -4.78
N SER A 370 -2.07 -35.44 -5.49
CA SER A 370 -1.61 -35.79 -6.87
C SER A 370 -0.80 -37.09 -6.89
N LEU A 371 0.15 -37.22 -5.96
CA LEU A 371 0.94 -38.47 -5.86
C LEU A 371 0.08 -39.67 -5.46
N ALA A 372 -0.94 -39.46 -4.64
CA ALA A 372 -1.86 -40.54 -4.25
C ALA A 372 -2.68 -41.05 -5.46
N ILE A 373 -3.14 -40.14 -6.33
CA ILE A 373 -3.84 -40.49 -7.58
C ILE A 373 -2.94 -41.34 -8.49
N GLU A 374 -1.66 -40.96 -8.61
CA GLU A 374 -0.68 -41.73 -9.41
C GLU A 374 -0.41 -43.10 -8.84
N LEU A 375 -0.33 -43.22 -7.50
CA LEU A 375 -0.04 -44.51 -6.82
C LEU A 375 -1.22 -45.45 -6.83
N ALA A 376 -2.44 -44.96 -6.73
CA ALA A 376 -3.66 -45.73 -6.53
C ALA A 376 -4.84 -45.24 -7.38
N PRO A 377 -4.71 -45.19 -8.72
CA PRO A 377 -5.75 -44.63 -9.60
C PRO A 377 -7.10 -45.37 -9.53
N GLU A 378 -7.07 -46.64 -9.13
CA GLU A 378 -8.27 -47.49 -9.01
C GLU A 378 -8.95 -47.40 -7.62
N SER A 379 -8.42 -46.61 -6.70
CA SER A 379 -8.98 -46.52 -5.33
C SER A 379 -10.34 -45.82 -5.36
N PRO A 380 -11.38 -46.38 -4.71
CA PRO A 380 -12.70 -45.76 -4.59
C PRO A 380 -12.66 -44.36 -3.93
N SER A 381 -11.67 -44.10 -3.10
CA SER A 381 -11.48 -42.78 -2.44
C SER A 381 -11.02 -41.68 -3.38
N ILE A 382 -10.74 -42.00 -4.66
CA ILE A 382 -10.35 -41.01 -5.71
C ILE A 382 -11.59 -40.58 -6.51
N GLN A 383 -12.63 -41.37 -6.55
CA GLN A 383 -13.91 -41.03 -7.21
C GLN A 383 -14.77 -40.15 -6.30
#